data_d5a9ce14d628f47bb2f74748c58ffd84
#
_entry.id   d5a9ce14d628f47bb2f74748c58ffd84
#
_cell.length_a   1.000
_cell.length_b   1.000
_cell.length_c   1.000
_cell.angle_alpha   90.00
_cell.angle_beta   90.00
_cell.angle_gamma   90.00
#
_symmetry.space_group_name_H-M   'P 1'
#
loop_
_entity.id
_entity.type
_entity.pdbx_description
1 polymer ?
#
loop_
_entity_poly.entity_id
_entity_poly.type
_entity_poly.pdbx_seq_one_letter_code
_entity_poly.pdbx_strand_id
1 'polypeptide(L)'
;MNATAGLPVVGVDLAKSVFQLAVADGAWRIVEQHRLTRTQLERWFANRAVGLVVMEACGSAHHWARWLNGLGIEVRLLPAAYVRVYVKRNKTDAADAGALLEAARLALTSRQCG
;
A
#
# COMPACT_ATOMS: atom_id res chain seq x y z
N MET A 1 -5.38 -0.71 22.92
CA MET A 1 -4.25 -0.92 22.01
C MET A 1 -4.74 -1.31 20.63
N ASN A 2 -4.21 -0.70 19.63
CA ASN A 2 -4.58 -1.01 18.25
C ASN A 2 -4.02 -2.38 17.84
N ALA A 3 -4.89 -3.26 17.33
CA ALA A 3 -4.47 -4.60 16.91
C ALA A 3 -3.45 -4.58 15.77
N THR A 4 -3.38 -3.48 15.02
CA THR A 4 -2.43 -3.33 13.92
C THR A 4 -1.11 -2.69 14.35
N ALA A 5 -0.97 -2.33 15.62
CA ALA A 5 0.27 -1.72 16.11
C ALA A 5 1.42 -2.70 15.94
N GLY A 6 2.50 -2.27 15.31
CA GLY A 6 3.67 -3.09 15.04
C GLY A 6 3.59 -3.91 13.77
N LEU A 7 2.41 -4.02 13.13
CA LEU A 7 2.30 -4.73 11.87
C LEU A 7 2.72 -3.80 10.72
N PRO A 8 3.30 -4.39 9.66
CA PRO A 8 3.76 -3.57 8.53
C PRO A 8 2.62 -2.95 7.73
N VAL A 9 2.95 -1.86 7.07
CA VAL A 9 2.07 -1.19 6.11
C VAL A 9 2.62 -1.44 4.72
N VAL A 10 1.76 -1.81 3.78
CA VAL A 10 2.19 -2.16 2.44
C VAL A 10 1.53 -1.23 1.43
N GLY A 11 2.35 -0.55 0.62
CA GLY A 11 1.87 0.19 -0.54
C GLY A 11 1.92 -0.72 -1.76
N VAL A 12 0.82 -0.82 -2.49
CA VAL A 12 0.73 -1.65 -3.68
C VAL A 12 0.39 -0.80 -4.88
N ASP A 13 1.30 -0.76 -5.85
CA ASP A 13 1.06 -0.12 -7.13
C ASP A 13 0.56 -1.15 -8.12
N LEU A 14 -0.67 -0.96 -8.60
CA LEU A 14 -1.34 -1.91 -9.47
C LEU A 14 -1.02 -1.62 -10.93
N ALA A 15 -0.16 -2.42 -11.53
CA ALA A 15 0.11 -2.37 -12.96
C ALA A 15 -0.67 -3.47 -13.66
N LYS A 16 -0.59 -3.54 -14.98
CA LYS A 16 -1.38 -4.49 -15.76
C LYS A 16 -1.10 -5.95 -15.42
N SER A 17 0.17 -6.31 -15.31
CA SER A 17 0.54 -7.70 -15.08
C SER A 17 1.50 -7.88 -13.92
N VAL A 18 2.03 -6.78 -13.39
CA VAL A 18 3.02 -6.81 -12.33
C VAL A 18 2.62 -5.81 -11.26
N PHE A 19 2.80 -6.19 -10.01
CA PHE A 19 2.47 -5.36 -8.86
C PHE A 19 3.75 -4.99 -8.13
N GLN A 20 3.93 -3.71 -7.85
CA GLN A 20 5.06 -3.22 -7.07
C GLN A 20 4.61 -3.06 -5.63
N LEU A 21 5.36 -3.64 -4.70
CA LEU A 21 5.06 -3.54 -3.28
C LEU A 21 6.19 -2.82 -2.56
N ALA A 22 5.83 -1.93 -1.65
CA ALA A 22 6.76 -1.34 -0.72
C ALA A 22 6.23 -1.62 0.68
N VAL A 23 7.03 -2.26 1.51
CA VAL A 23 6.64 -2.64 2.87
C VAL A 23 7.33 -1.70 3.84
N ALA A 24 6.54 -1.04 4.69
CA ALA A 24 7.06 -0.13 5.70
C ALA A 24 6.86 -0.70 7.09
N ASP A 25 7.78 -0.37 7.98
CA ASP A 25 7.67 -0.74 9.41
C ASP A 25 6.77 0.26 10.15
N GLY A 26 6.69 0.13 11.47
CA GLY A 26 5.86 1.00 12.30
C GLY A 26 6.27 2.47 12.28
N ALA A 27 7.48 2.77 11.84
CA ALA A 27 7.97 4.14 11.70
C ALA A 27 7.84 4.66 10.27
N TRP A 28 7.11 3.96 9.41
CA TRP A 28 6.89 4.29 8.00
C TRP A 28 8.17 4.26 7.16
N ARG A 29 9.18 3.51 7.60
CA ARG A 29 10.38 3.30 6.80
C ARG A 29 10.20 2.09 5.90
N ILE A 30 10.58 2.23 4.64
CA ILE A 30 10.50 1.12 3.70
C ILE A 30 11.61 0.13 4.01
N VAL A 31 11.23 -1.10 4.35
CA VAL A 31 12.17 -2.16 4.71
C VAL A 31 12.22 -3.29 3.69
N GLU A 32 11.21 -3.39 2.81
CA GLU A 32 11.20 -4.36 1.73
C GLU A 32 10.56 -3.75 0.49
N GLN A 33 10.98 -4.24 -0.66
CA GLN A 33 10.33 -3.90 -1.92
C GLN A 33 10.26 -5.18 -2.76
N HIS A 34 9.13 -5.37 -3.45
CA HIS A 34 8.88 -6.55 -4.25
C HIS A 34 8.23 -6.18 -5.56
N ARG A 35 8.48 -7.00 -6.55
CA ARG A 35 7.80 -6.94 -7.83
C ARG A 35 7.19 -8.30 -8.08
N LEU A 36 5.88 -8.40 -8.05
CA LEU A 36 5.19 -9.68 -8.03
C LEU A 36 4.18 -9.80 -9.15
N THR A 37 4.02 -11.02 -9.68
CA THR A 37 2.91 -11.34 -10.54
C THR A 37 1.65 -11.50 -9.68
N ARG A 38 0.50 -11.62 -10.34
CA ARG A 38 -0.77 -11.79 -9.63
C ARG A 38 -0.75 -13.00 -8.67
N THR A 39 -0.28 -14.14 -9.17
CA THR A 39 -0.21 -15.36 -8.34
C THR A 39 0.73 -15.18 -7.17
N GLN A 40 1.88 -14.55 -7.41
CA GLN A 40 2.84 -14.28 -6.35
C GLN A 40 2.28 -13.32 -5.31
N LEU A 41 1.52 -12.32 -5.76
CA LEU A 41 0.90 -11.36 -4.86
C LEU A 41 -0.07 -12.05 -3.91
N GLU A 42 -0.90 -12.94 -4.43
CA GLU A 42 -1.86 -13.68 -3.61
C GLU A 42 -1.16 -14.53 -2.56
N ARG A 43 -0.08 -15.21 -2.95
CA ARG A 43 0.70 -16.03 -2.01
C ARG A 43 1.37 -15.17 -0.95
N TRP A 44 1.89 -14.03 -1.37
CA TRP A 44 2.59 -13.13 -0.47
C TRP A 44 1.68 -12.67 0.68
N PHE A 45 0.48 -12.23 0.34
CA PHE A 45 -0.48 -11.77 1.34
C PHE A 45 -1.07 -12.91 2.17
N ALA A 46 -1.21 -14.10 1.59
CA ALA A 46 -1.78 -15.24 2.29
C ALA A 46 -0.90 -15.70 3.45
N ASN A 47 0.40 -15.43 3.39
CA ASN A 47 1.37 -15.94 4.35
C ASN A 47 2.00 -14.85 5.22
N ARG A 48 1.41 -13.65 5.24
CA ARG A 48 1.98 -12.53 6.00
C ARG A 48 0.96 -11.82 6.85
N ALA A 49 1.41 -11.38 8.02
CA ALA A 49 0.63 -10.50 8.85
C ALA A 49 0.88 -9.06 8.39
N VAL A 50 -0.17 -8.39 7.94
CA VAL A 50 -0.10 -7.02 7.43
C VAL A 50 -1.16 -6.20 8.15
N GLY A 51 -0.78 -5.00 8.61
CA GLY A 51 -1.71 -4.14 9.32
C GLY A 51 -2.58 -3.30 8.41
N LEU A 52 -1.99 -2.81 7.31
CA LEU A 52 -2.68 -1.90 6.41
C LEU A 52 -2.10 -2.03 5.01
N VAL A 53 -2.98 -2.04 4.02
CA VAL A 53 -2.58 -1.97 2.61
C VAL A 53 -3.10 -0.65 2.03
N VAL A 54 -2.24 0.04 1.29
CA VAL A 54 -2.59 1.31 0.66
C VAL A 54 -2.48 1.15 -0.84
N MET A 55 -3.52 1.56 -1.57
CA MET A 55 -3.54 1.52 -3.02
C MET A 55 -4.12 2.81 -3.57
N GLU A 56 -3.73 3.15 -4.80
CA GLU A 56 -4.38 4.25 -5.51
C GLU A 56 -5.76 3.80 -5.97
N ALA A 57 -6.76 4.64 -5.78
CA ALA A 57 -8.13 4.32 -6.15
C ALA A 57 -8.26 4.18 -7.68
N CYS A 58 -8.69 3.02 -8.14
CA CYS A 58 -8.93 2.72 -9.55
C CYS A 58 -9.84 1.50 -9.62
N GLY A 59 -10.29 1.15 -10.83
CA GLY A 59 -11.22 0.04 -11.00
C GLY A 59 -10.73 -1.28 -10.40
N SER A 60 -9.50 -1.67 -10.68
CA SER A 60 -8.96 -2.93 -10.17
C SER A 60 -8.65 -2.86 -8.68
N ALA A 61 -8.43 -1.67 -8.12
CA ALA A 61 -8.14 -1.54 -6.70
C ALA A 61 -9.31 -1.99 -5.84
N HIS A 62 -10.55 -1.75 -6.29
CA HIS A 62 -11.73 -2.17 -5.53
C HIS A 62 -11.82 -3.69 -5.44
N HIS A 63 -11.48 -4.39 -6.51
CA HIS A 63 -11.44 -5.84 -6.50
C HIS A 63 -10.42 -6.36 -5.48
N TRP A 64 -9.21 -5.81 -5.51
CA TRP A 64 -8.15 -6.22 -4.59
C TRP A 64 -8.46 -5.84 -3.15
N ALA A 65 -9.11 -4.68 -2.94
CA ALA A 65 -9.50 -4.26 -1.60
C ALA A 65 -10.49 -5.26 -0.99
N ARG A 66 -11.46 -5.72 -1.77
CA ARG A 66 -12.42 -6.72 -1.27
C ARG A 66 -11.73 -8.03 -0.95
N TRP A 67 -10.79 -8.46 -1.80
CA TRP A 67 -10.06 -9.70 -1.56
C TRP A 67 -9.22 -9.61 -0.29
N LEU A 68 -8.51 -8.50 -0.10
CA LEU A 68 -7.68 -8.29 1.08
C LEU A 68 -8.53 -8.18 2.35
N ASN A 69 -9.66 -7.49 2.27
CA ASN A 69 -10.57 -7.41 3.40
C ASN A 69 -11.08 -8.81 3.80
N GLY A 70 -11.25 -9.68 2.84
CA GLY A 70 -11.61 -11.07 3.09
C GLY A 70 -10.57 -11.83 3.88
N LEU A 71 -9.31 -11.39 3.80
CA LEU A 71 -8.21 -11.96 4.59
C LEU A 71 -8.06 -11.28 5.96
N GLY A 72 -8.92 -10.31 6.27
CA GLY A 72 -8.84 -9.57 7.52
C GLY A 72 -7.88 -8.40 7.49
N ILE A 73 -7.45 -7.97 6.31
CA ILE A 73 -6.50 -6.87 6.16
C ILE A 73 -7.25 -5.58 5.87
N GLU A 74 -6.90 -4.53 6.60
CA GLU A 74 -7.46 -3.20 6.34
C GLU A 74 -6.85 -2.61 5.07
N VAL A 75 -7.69 -1.97 4.24
CA VAL A 75 -7.24 -1.37 2.99
C VAL A 75 -7.69 0.09 2.95
N ARG A 76 -6.78 0.96 2.52
CA ARG A 76 -7.07 2.37 2.25
C ARG A 76 -6.82 2.65 0.79
N LEU A 77 -7.81 3.25 0.13
CA LEU A 77 -7.68 3.68 -1.25
C LEU A 77 -7.48 5.18 -1.25
N LEU A 78 -6.42 5.64 -1.92
CA LEU A 78 -6.10 7.05 -1.99
C LEU A 78 -6.43 7.59 -3.39
N PRO A 79 -7.00 8.79 -3.49
CA PRO A 79 -7.22 9.42 -4.78
C PRO A 79 -5.91 9.60 -5.54
N ALA A 80 -5.96 9.41 -6.85
CA ALA A 80 -4.78 9.56 -7.71
C ALA A 80 -4.08 10.91 -7.52
N ALA A 81 -4.86 11.96 -7.28
CA ALA A 81 -4.31 13.31 -7.10
C ALA A 81 -3.38 13.39 -5.90
N TYR A 82 -3.67 12.64 -4.83
CA TYR A 82 -2.82 12.64 -3.64
C TYR A 82 -1.48 11.98 -3.92
N VAL A 83 -1.51 10.87 -4.64
CA VAL A 83 -0.31 10.08 -4.90
C VAL A 83 0.59 10.77 -5.91
N ARG A 84 -0.01 11.42 -6.90
CA ARG A 84 0.73 12.02 -8.01
C ARG A 84 1.75 13.07 -7.56
N VAL A 85 1.46 13.79 -6.50
CA VAL A 85 2.36 14.80 -5.95
C VAL A 85 3.69 14.16 -5.54
N TYR A 86 3.66 12.94 -5.03
CA TYR A 86 4.86 12.26 -4.54
C TYR A 86 5.58 11.49 -5.63
N VAL A 87 4.85 11.00 -6.63
CA VAL A 87 5.43 10.29 -7.77
C VAL A 87 6.34 11.19 -8.59
N LYS A 88 6.00 12.47 -8.71
CA LYS A 88 6.79 13.41 -9.50
C LYS A 88 8.24 13.57 -9.04
N ARG A 89 8.52 13.26 -7.78
CA ARG A 89 9.87 13.39 -7.23
C ARG A 89 10.76 12.22 -7.61
N ASN A 90 10.16 11.08 -7.90
CA ASN A 90 10.88 9.85 -8.24
C ASN A 90 10.22 9.23 -9.46
N LYS A 91 11.02 8.84 -10.44
CA LYS A 91 10.50 8.40 -11.73
C LYS A 91 10.73 6.92 -12.00
N THR A 92 10.83 6.11 -10.93
CA THR A 92 10.99 4.67 -11.09
C THR A 92 9.70 3.97 -10.66
N ASP A 93 9.47 2.77 -11.20
CA ASP A 93 8.28 1.99 -10.84
C ASP A 93 8.25 1.65 -9.36
N ALA A 94 9.40 1.34 -8.78
CA ALA A 94 9.47 1.04 -7.35
C ALA A 94 9.10 2.25 -6.50
N ALA A 95 9.35 3.47 -7.00
CA ALA A 95 9.02 4.69 -6.28
C ALA A 95 7.51 4.93 -6.19
N ASP A 96 6.71 4.36 -7.10
CA ASP A 96 5.26 4.54 -7.08
C ASP A 96 4.64 3.91 -5.83
N ALA A 97 5.09 2.71 -5.45
CA ALA A 97 4.60 2.08 -4.23
C ALA A 97 5.06 2.85 -2.99
N GLY A 98 6.29 3.38 -3.02
CA GLY A 98 6.79 4.24 -1.94
C GLY A 98 6.01 5.53 -1.82
N ALA A 99 5.60 6.10 -2.97
CA ALA A 99 4.79 7.31 -2.99
C ALA A 99 3.41 7.08 -2.34
N LEU A 100 2.83 5.91 -2.54
CA LEU A 100 1.58 5.55 -1.88
C LEU A 100 1.72 5.56 -0.36
N LEU A 101 2.82 5.01 0.14
CA LEU A 101 3.08 5.00 1.58
C LEU A 101 3.28 6.41 2.13
N GLU A 102 4.00 7.26 1.41
CA GLU A 102 4.23 8.64 1.83
C GLU A 102 2.91 9.41 1.86
N ALA A 103 2.09 9.25 0.83
CA ALA A 103 0.79 9.91 0.77
C ALA A 103 -0.12 9.44 1.91
N ALA A 104 -0.11 8.14 2.20
CA ALA A 104 -0.91 7.58 3.28
C ALA A 104 -0.45 8.09 4.64
N ARG A 105 0.86 8.14 4.85
CA ARG A 105 1.42 8.64 6.10
C ARG A 105 0.93 10.06 6.40
N LEU A 106 1.02 10.92 5.40
CA LEU A 106 0.62 12.32 5.56
C LEU A 106 -0.90 12.47 5.70
N ALA A 107 -1.67 11.70 4.93
CA ALA A 107 -3.12 11.77 5.00
C ALA A 107 -3.65 11.31 6.36
N LEU A 108 -3.10 10.20 6.88
CA LEU A 108 -3.51 9.68 8.18
C LEU A 108 -3.08 10.59 9.32
N THR A 109 -1.88 11.17 9.23
CA THR A 109 -1.38 12.11 10.23
C THR A 109 -2.23 13.38 10.25
N SER A 110 -2.56 13.90 9.07
CA SER A 110 -3.38 15.12 8.97
C SER A 110 -4.76 14.94 9.58
N ARG A 111 -5.34 13.75 9.43
CA ARG A 111 -6.66 13.47 9.99
C ARG A 111 -6.67 13.51 11.51
N GLN A 112 -5.56 13.18 12.12
CA GLN A 112 -5.44 13.21 13.58
C GLN A 112 -5.38 14.62 14.12
N CYS A 113 -4.93 15.56 13.30
CA CYS A 113 -4.84 16.96 13.68
C CYS A 113 -6.16 17.71 13.52
N GLY A 114 -7.04 17.20 12.69
CA GLY A 114 -8.28 17.86 12.34
C GLY A 114 -9.43 17.69 13.29
#